data_1846e4824771a5e8a21d6a3b988bfe2b
#
_entry.id   1846e4824771a5e8a21d6a3b988bfe2b
#
_cell.length_a   1.000
_cell.length_b   1.000
_cell.length_c   1.000
_cell.angle_alpha   90.00
_cell.angle_beta   90.00
_cell.angle_gamma   90.00
#
_symmetry.space_group_name_H-M   'P 1'
#
loop_
_entity.id
_entity.type
_entity.pdbx_description
1 polymer ?
#
loop_
_entity_poly.entity_id
_entity_poly.type
_entity_poly.pdbx_seq_one_letter_code
_entity_poly.pdbx_strand_id
1 'polypeptide(L)'
;MVDLRRPDYDRPRVLRHVDLVLPLLTLAVALIGVVMVYSATRGPATDLRPAETFYLGRQARLVALGLVAMVVAGWYGHRRLHRFVPLVYVGMLGLLGAVLATGIEVRGARAWFQVGGLQFQPSEMGKVVLILALATWLGRTEEPSGPRVAVAVLLTAGPVGLIILQPDLGTVLVYGAIAAGMVLVAGVKGRHLFILGLLLVTGLVGVLESDVLEEYQVRRLLVFVDDDAETTASYNLEQAQVAIGNGGLTGRGLFQGTQNNSALVPEQQTDFIFTVVAEETGFVGGAVLLGLVGLLLFRVWRIGQMADDRFGLLVSAGVFSMLLFQVFQSVGMSTGIMPITGIPFPLVSYGGSSLLTTFVSVGLVQSVHMRRHERQGRA
;
A
#
# COMPACT_ATOMS: atom_id res chain seq x y z
N MET A 1 -22.31 -55.42 14.62
CA MET A 1 -20.95 -54.88 14.62
C MET A 1 -20.94 -53.78 13.58
N VAL A 2 -21.28 -52.57 14.02
CA VAL A 2 -21.46 -51.39 13.13
C VAL A 2 -20.07 -50.84 12.88
N ASP A 3 -19.63 -50.83 11.62
CA ASP A 3 -18.34 -50.32 11.18
C ASP A 3 -18.32 -48.80 11.33
N LEU A 4 -17.73 -48.29 12.43
CA LEU A 4 -17.55 -46.86 12.71
C LEU A 4 -16.30 -46.30 11.98
N ARG A 5 -16.09 -46.66 10.74
CA ARG A 5 -15.15 -45.91 9.89
C ARG A 5 -15.77 -44.55 9.63
N ARG A 6 -15.33 -43.54 10.40
CA ARG A 6 -15.53 -42.14 10.06
C ARG A 6 -14.98 -41.96 8.64
N PRO A 7 -15.77 -41.49 7.67
CA PRO A 7 -15.23 -41.19 6.38
C PRO A 7 -14.08 -40.20 6.58
N ASP A 8 -12.89 -40.55 6.10
CA ASP A 8 -11.78 -39.64 5.93
C ASP A 8 -12.29 -38.52 5.01
N TYR A 9 -12.85 -37.45 5.63
CA TYR A 9 -13.18 -36.25 4.90
C TYR A 9 -11.86 -35.76 4.33
N ASP A 10 -11.67 -36.02 3.05
CA ASP A 10 -10.67 -35.44 2.20
C ASP A 10 -10.62 -33.95 2.53
N ARG A 11 -9.65 -33.57 3.37
CA ARG A 11 -9.37 -32.14 3.63
C ARG A 11 -9.10 -31.60 2.24
N PRO A 12 -9.94 -30.69 1.70
CA PRO A 12 -9.71 -30.17 0.37
C PRO A 12 -8.27 -29.67 0.39
N ARG A 13 -7.44 -30.25 -0.48
CA ARG A 13 -6.02 -29.89 -0.55
C ARG A 13 -5.98 -28.44 -0.96
N VAL A 14 -5.98 -27.54 0.00
CA VAL A 14 -5.99 -26.06 -0.16
C VAL A 14 -4.97 -25.64 -1.22
N LEU A 15 -3.85 -26.37 -1.29
CA LEU A 15 -2.80 -26.18 -2.27
C LEU A 15 -3.21 -26.51 -3.74
N ARG A 16 -4.28 -27.26 -3.98
CA ARG A 16 -4.76 -27.53 -5.36
C ARG A 16 -5.41 -26.34 -6.04
N HIS A 17 -5.80 -25.33 -5.27
CA HIS A 17 -6.50 -24.15 -5.76
C HIS A 17 -5.66 -22.88 -5.66
N VAL A 18 -4.35 -23.01 -5.76
CA VAL A 18 -3.45 -21.85 -5.82
C VAL A 18 -3.67 -21.10 -7.13
N ASP A 19 -3.94 -19.81 -7.05
CA ASP A 19 -3.89 -18.93 -8.20
C ASP A 19 -2.44 -18.65 -8.57
N LEU A 20 -2.00 -19.07 -9.73
CA LEU A 20 -0.62 -18.83 -10.17
C LEU A 20 -0.43 -17.44 -10.79
N VAL A 21 -1.50 -16.85 -11.33
CA VAL A 21 -1.42 -15.53 -12.00
C VAL A 21 -1.10 -14.43 -11.01
N LEU A 22 -1.75 -14.46 -9.83
CA LEU A 22 -1.55 -13.44 -8.80
C LEU A 22 -0.09 -13.34 -8.31
N PRO A 23 0.58 -14.44 -7.85
CA PRO A 23 1.97 -14.38 -7.41
C PRO A 23 2.94 -14.11 -8.57
N LEU A 24 2.67 -14.58 -9.80
CA LEU A 24 3.52 -14.29 -10.95
C LEU A 24 3.50 -12.80 -11.31
N LEU A 25 2.34 -12.16 -11.36
CA LEU A 25 2.24 -10.71 -11.57
C LEU A 25 2.93 -9.93 -10.44
N THR A 26 2.73 -10.35 -9.19
CA THR A 26 3.38 -9.73 -8.03
C THR A 26 4.90 -9.83 -8.14
N LEU A 27 5.43 -10.99 -8.51
CA LEU A 27 6.86 -11.21 -8.70
C LEU A 27 7.39 -10.38 -9.89
N ALA A 28 6.68 -10.34 -11.01
CA ALA A 28 7.09 -9.58 -12.19
C ALA A 28 7.22 -8.08 -11.86
N VAL A 29 6.23 -7.49 -11.19
CA VAL A 29 6.28 -6.09 -10.76
C VAL A 29 7.41 -5.86 -9.75
N ALA A 30 7.59 -6.76 -8.77
CA ALA A 30 8.67 -6.65 -7.78
C ALA A 30 10.08 -6.76 -8.41
N LEU A 31 10.26 -7.60 -9.43
CA LEU A 31 11.53 -7.71 -10.17
C LEU A 31 11.83 -6.43 -10.95
N ILE A 32 10.82 -5.82 -11.60
CA ILE A 32 10.97 -4.49 -12.19
C ILE A 32 11.41 -3.51 -11.11
N GLY A 33 10.78 -3.53 -9.93
CA GLY A 33 11.18 -2.69 -8.79
C GLY A 33 12.64 -2.88 -8.38
N VAL A 34 13.13 -4.13 -8.31
CA VAL A 34 14.55 -4.41 -7.99
C VAL A 34 15.49 -3.76 -9.01
N VAL A 35 15.17 -3.88 -10.32
CA VAL A 35 15.96 -3.29 -11.39
C VAL A 35 15.93 -1.75 -11.33
N MET A 36 14.74 -1.16 -11.13
CA MET A 36 14.58 0.28 -11.08
C MET A 36 15.21 0.90 -9.83
N VAL A 37 15.11 0.26 -8.66
CA VAL A 37 15.81 0.70 -7.44
C VAL A 37 17.33 0.63 -7.64
N TYR A 38 17.83 -0.41 -8.28
CA TYR A 38 19.25 -0.49 -8.62
C TYR A 38 19.65 0.65 -9.55
N SER A 39 18.87 0.93 -10.59
CA SER A 39 19.14 2.05 -11.49
C SER A 39 19.10 3.39 -10.77
N ALA A 40 18.07 3.64 -9.97
CA ALA A 40 17.89 4.86 -9.19
C ALA A 40 19.03 5.13 -8.18
N THR A 41 19.80 4.13 -7.81
CA THR A 41 20.86 4.24 -6.80
C THR A 41 22.26 4.10 -7.37
N ARG A 42 22.41 4.00 -8.70
CA ARG A 42 23.70 4.00 -9.39
C ARG A 42 24.33 5.39 -9.35
N GLY A 43 25.64 5.40 -9.42
CA GLY A 43 26.44 6.62 -9.49
C GLY A 43 27.71 6.48 -8.67
N PRO A 44 28.67 7.42 -8.80
CA PRO A 44 29.90 7.35 -8.04
C PRO A 44 29.60 7.36 -6.54
N ALA A 45 30.22 6.42 -5.82
CA ALA A 45 30.15 6.39 -4.37
C ALA A 45 30.72 7.71 -3.82
N THR A 46 29.92 8.43 -3.06
CA THR A 46 30.35 9.60 -2.29
C THR A 46 30.19 9.30 -0.82
N ASP A 47 30.75 10.09 0.07
CA ASP A 47 30.57 9.94 1.52
C ASP A 47 29.08 9.92 1.94
N LEU A 48 28.19 10.43 1.07
CA LEU A 48 26.73 10.48 1.25
C LEU A 48 25.98 9.34 0.53
N ARG A 49 26.64 8.54 -0.33
CA ARG A 49 26.01 7.44 -1.09
C ARG A 49 26.69 6.12 -0.77
N PRO A 50 25.93 5.11 -0.31
CA PRO A 50 26.45 3.75 -0.13
C PRO A 50 26.86 3.14 -1.48
N ALA A 51 27.66 2.06 -1.43
CA ALA A 51 28.08 1.32 -2.63
C ALA A 51 26.89 0.94 -3.51
N GLU A 52 27.07 0.96 -4.84
CA GLU A 52 26.02 0.70 -5.85
C GLU A 52 25.18 -0.57 -5.57
N THR A 53 25.81 -1.62 -5.04
CA THR A 53 25.13 -2.90 -4.75
C THR A 53 24.40 -2.94 -3.42
N PHE A 54 24.51 -1.92 -2.55
CA PHE A 54 23.89 -1.91 -1.24
C PHE A 54 22.36 -1.97 -1.32
N TYR A 55 21.76 -1.08 -2.10
CA TYR A 55 20.30 -1.02 -2.27
C TYR A 55 19.79 -2.22 -3.06
N LEU A 56 20.51 -2.67 -4.08
CA LEU A 56 20.18 -3.87 -4.85
C LEU A 56 20.07 -5.10 -3.91
N GLY A 57 21.12 -5.36 -3.14
CA GLY A 57 21.14 -6.51 -2.23
C GLY A 57 20.08 -6.43 -1.14
N ARG A 58 19.79 -5.22 -0.65
CA ARG A 58 18.76 -5.01 0.36
C ARG A 58 17.35 -5.18 -0.22
N GLN A 59 17.06 -4.62 -1.39
CA GLN A 59 15.78 -4.78 -2.07
C GLN A 59 15.52 -6.24 -2.46
N ALA A 60 16.51 -6.94 -3.01
CA ALA A 60 16.38 -8.36 -3.37
C ALA A 60 16.07 -9.24 -2.14
N ARG A 61 16.75 -9.01 -1.01
CA ARG A 61 16.45 -9.71 0.26
C ARG A 61 15.05 -9.40 0.78
N LEU A 62 14.59 -8.16 0.66
CA LEU A 62 13.24 -7.75 1.06
C LEU A 62 12.17 -8.40 0.16
N VAL A 63 12.42 -8.52 -1.15
CA VAL A 63 11.54 -9.26 -2.07
C VAL A 63 11.48 -10.74 -1.70
N ALA A 64 12.63 -11.37 -1.44
CA ALA A 64 12.67 -12.77 -1.01
C ALA A 64 11.90 -12.99 0.31
N LEU A 65 12.11 -12.13 1.31
CA LEU A 65 11.37 -12.16 2.57
C LEU A 65 9.87 -11.90 2.35
N GLY A 66 9.52 -10.97 1.47
CA GLY A 66 8.15 -10.66 1.07
C GLY A 66 7.44 -11.86 0.44
N LEU A 67 8.12 -12.59 -0.46
CA LEU A 67 7.58 -13.83 -1.05
C LEU A 67 7.30 -14.88 0.02
N VAL A 68 8.20 -15.07 0.98
CA VAL A 68 7.98 -15.97 2.12
C VAL A 68 6.78 -15.51 2.93
N ALA A 69 6.68 -14.21 3.25
CA ALA A 69 5.56 -13.64 3.98
C ALA A 69 4.23 -13.81 3.23
N MET A 70 4.21 -13.64 1.90
CA MET A 70 3.05 -13.88 1.04
C MET A 70 2.59 -15.34 1.12
N VAL A 71 3.52 -16.29 1.02
CA VAL A 71 3.22 -17.72 1.12
C VAL A 71 2.67 -18.06 2.50
N VAL A 72 3.30 -17.55 3.56
CA VAL A 72 2.86 -17.77 4.96
C VAL A 72 1.46 -17.17 5.17
N ALA A 73 1.19 -15.96 4.73
CA ALA A 73 -0.12 -15.31 4.83
C ALA A 73 -1.20 -16.11 4.07
N GLY A 74 -0.88 -16.58 2.85
CA GLY A 74 -1.74 -17.43 2.04
C GLY A 74 -2.07 -18.76 2.72
N TRP A 75 -1.05 -19.42 3.26
CA TRP A 75 -1.19 -20.71 3.95
C TRP A 75 -1.94 -20.59 5.27
N TYR A 76 -1.57 -19.61 6.13
CA TYR A 76 -2.24 -19.38 7.42
C TYR A 76 -3.73 -19.08 7.21
N GLY A 77 -4.03 -18.21 6.27
CA GLY A 77 -5.37 -17.94 5.77
C GLY A 77 -6.14 -16.86 6.54
N HIS A 78 -6.90 -16.08 5.77
CA HIS A 78 -7.70 -14.96 6.26
C HIS A 78 -8.73 -15.38 7.33
N ARG A 79 -9.35 -16.58 7.21
CA ARG A 79 -10.37 -17.07 8.16
C ARG A 79 -9.80 -17.35 9.55
N ARG A 80 -8.55 -17.82 9.66
CA ARG A 80 -7.91 -18.02 10.98
C ARG A 80 -7.57 -16.70 11.64
N LEU A 81 -7.15 -15.72 10.85
CA LEU A 81 -6.85 -14.38 11.36
C LEU A 81 -8.09 -13.69 11.93
N HIS A 82 -9.26 -13.93 11.37
CA HIS A 82 -10.53 -13.29 11.76
C HIS A 82 -10.77 -13.31 13.28
N ARG A 83 -10.46 -14.42 13.97
CA ARG A 83 -10.65 -14.53 15.43
C ARG A 83 -9.73 -13.64 16.25
N PHE A 84 -8.53 -13.33 15.71
CA PHE A 84 -7.51 -12.55 16.39
C PHE A 84 -7.58 -11.05 16.05
N VAL A 85 -8.45 -10.66 15.12
CA VAL A 85 -8.54 -9.27 14.65
C VAL A 85 -8.70 -8.26 15.78
N PRO A 86 -9.56 -8.43 16.80
CA PRO A 86 -9.67 -7.46 17.88
C PRO A 86 -8.36 -7.29 18.66
N LEU A 87 -7.65 -8.38 18.94
CA LEU A 87 -6.38 -8.36 19.66
C LEU A 87 -5.29 -7.67 18.82
N VAL A 88 -5.20 -8.03 17.54
CA VAL A 88 -4.21 -7.46 16.60
C VAL A 88 -4.49 -5.98 16.36
N TYR A 89 -5.76 -5.56 16.32
CA TYR A 89 -6.17 -4.17 16.18
C TYR A 89 -5.74 -3.33 17.39
N VAL A 90 -6.02 -3.81 18.61
CA VAL A 90 -5.57 -3.13 19.84
C VAL A 90 -4.03 -3.09 19.91
N GLY A 91 -3.37 -4.20 19.55
CA GLY A 91 -1.91 -4.24 19.46
C GLY A 91 -1.34 -3.24 18.46
N MET A 92 -1.98 -3.06 17.31
CA MET A 92 -1.61 -2.04 16.32
C MET A 92 -1.73 -0.63 16.90
N LEU A 93 -2.84 -0.30 17.58
CA LEU A 93 -2.99 1.00 18.23
C LEU A 93 -1.92 1.22 19.30
N GLY A 94 -1.60 0.17 20.07
CA GLY A 94 -0.50 0.21 21.03
C GLY A 94 0.86 0.47 20.38
N LEU A 95 1.16 -0.18 19.24
CA LEU A 95 2.41 0.06 18.49
C LEU A 95 2.47 1.46 17.86
N LEU A 96 1.35 1.98 17.34
CA LEU A 96 1.26 3.34 16.83
C LEU A 96 1.45 4.37 17.95
N GLY A 97 0.90 4.14 19.14
CA GLY A 97 1.15 4.98 20.31
C GLY A 97 2.58 4.85 20.82
N ALA A 98 3.14 3.64 20.86
CA ALA A 98 4.51 3.42 21.32
C ALA A 98 5.55 4.10 20.42
N VAL A 99 5.35 4.12 19.08
CA VAL A 99 6.28 4.76 18.17
C VAL A 99 6.34 6.28 18.34
N LEU A 100 5.25 6.92 18.77
CA LEU A 100 5.24 8.34 19.13
C LEU A 100 6.17 8.65 20.31
N ALA A 101 6.24 7.72 21.28
CA ALA A 101 7.06 7.90 22.48
C ALA A 101 8.53 7.45 22.28
N THR A 102 8.77 6.36 21.57
CA THR A 102 10.09 5.70 21.49
C THR A 102 10.65 5.55 20.08
N GLY A 103 9.91 6.00 19.07
CA GLY A 103 10.32 5.93 17.67
C GLY A 103 11.45 6.88 17.32
N ILE A 104 12.19 6.52 16.26
CA ILE A 104 13.18 7.41 15.66
C ILE A 104 12.49 8.39 14.70
N GLU A 105 13.02 9.59 14.66
CA GLU A 105 12.58 10.61 13.73
C GLU A 105 13.32 10.47 12.40
N VAL A 106 12.57 10.35 11.30
CA VAL A 106 13.11 10.31 9.95
C VAL A 106 12.36 11.34 9.12
N ARG A 107 13.05 12.34 8.63
CA ARG A 107 12.49 13.43 7.80
C ARG A 107 11.32 14.18 8.46
N GLY A 108 11.45 14.47 9.74
CA GLY A 108 10.43 15.17 10.51
C GLY A 108 9.25 14.32 11.00
N ALA A 109 9.20 13.03 10.65
CA ALA A 109 8.16 12.12 11.10
C ALA A 109 8.71 11.09 12.10
N ARG A 110 8.14 11.04 13.31
CA ARG A 110 8.47 10.04 14.34
C ARG A 110 7.55 8.81 14.18
N ALA A 111 7.83 8.00 13.16
CA ALA A 111 6.97 6.90 12.72
C ALA A 111 7.70 5.55 12.60
N TRP A 112 8.98 5.46 12.99
CA TRP A 112 9.83 4.32 12.70
C TRP A 112 10.44 3.73 13.96
N PHE A 113 10.46 2.40 14.04
CA PHE A 113 11.34 1.65 14.94
C PHE A 113 12.57 1.19 14.20
N GLN A 114 13.73 1.23 14.86
CA GLN A 114 14.95 0.63 14.33
C GLN A 114 15.22 -0.70 15.04
N VAL A 115 15.14 -1.78 14.29
CA VAL A 115 15.34 -3.14 14.80
C VAL A 115 16.40 -3.85 13.95
N GLY A 116 17.56 -4.13 14.54
CA GLY A 116 18.63 -4.87 13.85
C GLY A 116 19.09 -4.25 12.52
N GLY A 117 19.14 -2.91 12.42
CA GLY A 117 19.51 -2.19 11.19
C GLY A 117 18.39 -2.09 10.14
N LEU A 118 17.20 -2.62 10.43
CA LEU A 118 16.00 -2.46 9.62
C LEU A 118 15.10 -1.38 10.25
N GLN A 119 14.52 -0.54 9.41
CA GLN A 119 13.48 0.40 9.81
C GLN A 119 12.11 -0.25 9.62
N PHE A 120 11.33 -0.31 10.70
CA PHE A 120 9.98 -0.84 10.69
C PHE A 120 8.98 0.27 11.00
N GLN A 121 8.02 0.46 10.11
CA GLN A 121 6.94 1.45 10.26
C GLN A 121 5.64 0.71 10.63
N PRO A 122 5.12 0.87 11.86
CA PRO A 122 3.90 0.18 12.29
C PRO A 122 2.68 0.53 11.46
N SER A 123 2.55 1.76 10.99
CA SER A 123 1.44 2.23 10.16
C SER A 123 1.37 1.50 8.80
N GLU A 124 2.48 0.99 8.27
CA GLU A 124 2.48 0.18 7.06
C GLU A 124 1.72 -1.14 7.27
N MET A 125 2.11 -1.93 8.29
CA MET A 125 1.38 -3.17 8.63
C MET A 125 -0.02 -2.89 9.15
N GLY A 126 -0.24 -1.73 9.75
CA GLY A 126 -1.53 -1.27 10.25
C GLY A 126 -2.61 -1.19 9.16
N LYS A 127 -2.24 -0.96 7.89
CA LYS A 127 -3.17 -1.00 6.74
C LYS A 127 -3.83 -2.37 6.61
N VAL A 128 -3.06 -3.45 6.73
CA VAL A 128 -3.60 -4.82 6.71
C VAL A 128 -4.51 -5.07 7.90
N VAL A 129 -4.12 -4.60 9.08
CA VAL A 129 -4.92 -4.76 10.30
C VAL A 129 -6.25 -4.00 10.18
N LEU A 130 -6.23 -2.78 9.63
CA LEU A 130 -7.44 -2.00 9.36
C LEU A 130 -8.36 -2.74 8.37
N ILE A 131 -7.82 -3.27 7.27
CA ILE A 131 -8.57 -4.05 6.30
C ILE A 131 -9.27 -5.23 6.99
N LEU A 132 -8.56 -5.98 7.82
CA LEU A 132 -9.11 -7.12 8.56
C LEU A 132 -10.18 -6.66 9.56
N ALA A 133 -9.98 -5.55 10.28
CA ALA A 133 -10.93 -5.01 11.25
C ALA A 133 -12.23 -4.57 10.56
N LEU A 134 -12.12 -3.80 9.49
CA LEU A 134 -13.27 -3.34 8.72
C LEU A 134 -14.01 -4.52 8.05
N ALA A 135 -13.28 -5.49 7.49
CA ALA A 135 -13.87 -6.69 6.90
C ALA A 135 -14.65 -7.51 7.96
N THR A 136 -14.08 -7.64 9.17
CA THR A 136 -14.75 -8.32 10.30
C THR A 136 -16.04 -7.61 10.72
N TRP A 137 -16.02 -6.29 10.74
CA TRP A 137 -17.14 -5.49 11.20
C TRP A 137 -18.24 -5.34 10.14
N LEU A 138 -17.87 -4.92 8.93
CA LEU A 138 -18.82 -4.68 7.82
C LEU A 138 -19.35 -5.98 7.22
N GLY A 139 -18.57 -7.06 7.26
CA GLY A 139 -18.94 -8.35 6.68
C GLY A 139 -20.07 -9.11 7.43
N ARG A 140 -20.52 -8.62 8.58
CA ARG A 140 -21.58 -9.26 9.40
C ARG A 140 -22.97 -9.12 8.81
N THR A 141 -23.21 -8.18 7.88
CA THR A 141 -24.52 -7.91 7.26
C THR A 141 -24.36 -7.56 5.80
N GLU A 142 -25.39 -7.78 5.00
CA GLU A 142 -25.40 -7.42 3.57
C GLU A 142 -25.55 -5.92 3.34
N GLU A 143 -26.39 -5.28 4.17
CA GLU A 143 -26.59 -3.83 4.13
C GLU A 143 -26.21 -3.23 5.49
N PRO A 144 -24.99 -2.65 5.64
CA PRO A 144 -24.62 -2.01 6.89
C PRO A 144 -25.53 -0.82 7.23
N SER A 145 -26.07 -0.84 8.45
CA SER A 145 -26.88 0.27 8.98
C SER A 145 -26.02 1.48 9.34
N GLY A 146 -26.61 2.67 9.50
CA GLY A 146 -25.91 3.89 9.89
C GLY A 146 -25.01 3.73 11.13
N PRO A 147 -25.48 3.15 12.25
CA PRO A 147 -24.65 2.89 13.42
C PRO A 147 -23.45 1.97 13.11
N ARG A 148 -23.62 1.00 12.20
CA ARG A 148 -22.52 0.12 11.79
C ARG A 148 -21.47 0.83 10.95
N VAL A 149 -21.90 1.75 10.10
CA VAL A 149 -21.00 2.66 9.35
C VAL A 149 -20.26 3.59 10.31
N ALA A 150 -20.94 4.15 11.30
CA ALA A 150 -20.31 4.99 12.32
C ALA A 150 -19.20 4.27 13.09
N VAL A 151 -19.38 3.00 13.45
CA VAL A 151 -18.32 2.19 14.07
C VAL A 151 -17.17 1.93 13.09
N ALA A 152 -17.45 1.70 11.80
CA ALA A 152 -16.36 1.56 10.81
C ALA A 152 -15.54 2.86 10.68
N VAL A 153 -16.18 4.02 10.75
CA VAL A 153 -15.50 5.32 10.82
C VAL A 153 -14.64 5.42 12.08
N LEU A 154 -15.15 5.04 13.25
CA LEU A 154 -14.39 5.06 14.50
C LEU A 154 -13.19 4.10 14.47
N LEU A 155 -13.37 2.90 13.90
CA LEU A 155 -12.27 1.96 13.67
C LEU A 155 -11.19 2.51 12.73
N THR A 156 -11.54 3.41 11.82
CA THR A 156 -10.58 4.10 10.96
C THR A 156 -9.97 5.32 11.65
N ALA A 157 -10.79 6.09 12.37
CA ALA A 157 -10.36 7.31 13.03
C ALA A 157 -9.32 7.07 14.16
N GLY A 158 -9.40 5.93 14.85
CA GLY A 158 -8.44 5.58 15.90
C GLY A 158 -6.99 5.56 15.40
N PRO A 159 -6.62 4.70 14.45
CA PRO A 159 -5.26 4.70 13.89
C PRO A 159 -4.94 5.99 13.13
N VAL A 160 -5.89 6.57 12.38
CA VAL A 160 -5.68 7.84 11.64
C VAL A 160 -5.31 8.96 12.60
N GLY A 161 -5.97 9.10 13.75
CA GLY A 161 -5.62 10.11 14.75
C GLY A 161 -4.18 9.97 15.26
N LEU A 162 -3.73 8.73 15.53
CA LEU A 162 -2.36 8.47 15.94
C LEU A 162 -1.34 8.76 14.81
N ILE A 163 -1.69 8.47 13.55
CA ILE A 163 -0.83 8.72 12.39
C ILE A 163 -0.72 10.23 12.07
N ILE A 164 -1.78 11.00 12.28
CA ILE A 164 -1.74 12.48 12.17
C ILE A 164 -0.72 13.05 13.15
N LEU A 165 -0.66 12.52 14.38
CA LEU A 165 0.34 12.92 15.39
C LEU A 165 1.78 12.50 15.04
N GLN A 166 1.96 11.62 14.03
CA GLN A 166 3.27 11.20 13.48
C GLN A 166 3.70 12.03 12.26
N PRO A 167 3.11 13.15 11.94
CA PRO A 167 3.02 13.92 10.70
C PRO A 167 3.13 13.11 9.38
N ASP A 168 2.37 12.02 9.23
CA ASP A 168 2.37 11.15 8.04
C ASP A 168 1.04 11.23 7.28
N LEU A 169 0.84 12.35 6.56
CA LEU A 169 -0.37 12.59 5.77
C LEU A 169 -0.58 11.57 4.64
N GLY A 170 0.50 11.11 4.04
CA GLY A 170 0.43 10.10 2.98
C GLY A 170 -0.27 8.83 3.47
N THR A 171 0.16 8.32 4.61
CA THR A 171 -0.45 7.13 5.22
C THR A 171 -1.91 7.37 5.63
N VAL A 172 -2.26 8.56 6.14
CA VAL A 172 -3.65 8.93 6.45
C VAL A 172 -4.56 8.80 5.22
N LEU A 173 -4.12 9.31 4.07
CA LEU A 173 -4.88 9.21 2.82
C LEU A 173 -5.09 7.75 2.38
N VAL A 174 -4.09 6.89 2.54
CA VAL A 174 -4.22 5.45 2.24
C VAL A 174 -5.25 4.78 3.15
N TYR A 175 -5.24 5.09 4.46
CA TYR A 175 -6.24 4.58 5.40
C TYR A 175 -7.66 5.05 5.03
N GLY A 176 -7.80 6.30 4.63
CA GLY A 176 -9.05 6.86 4.11
C GLY A 176 -9.54 6.13 2.85
N ALA A 177 -8.65 5.89 1.89
CA ALA A 177 -8.96 5.17 0.65
C ALA A 177 -9.38 3.71 0.92
N ILE A 178 -8.70 3.01 1.84
CA ILE A 178 -9.08 1.67 2.29
C ILE A 178 -10.52 1.70 2.85
N ALA A 179 -10.78 2.60 3.79
CA ALA A 179 -12.09 2.69 4.44
C ALA A 179 -13.19 3.03 3.44
N ALA A 180 -12.97 4.01 2.57
CA ALA A 180 -13.92 4.43 1.54
C ALA A 180 -14.25 3.28 0.58
N GLY A 181 -13.24 2.61 0.03
CA GLY A 181 -13.43 1.49 -0.90
C GLY A 181 -14.14 0.30 -0.23
N MET A 182 -13.81 -0.03 1.01
CA MET A 182 -14.47 -1.11 1.73
C MET A 182 -15.93 -0.77 2.09
N VAL A 183 -16.24 0.47 2.45
CA VAL A 183 -17.60 0.93 2.72
C VAL A 183 -18.45 0.90 1.45
N LEU A 184 -17.88 1.30 0.30
CA LEU A 184 -18.54 1.20 -1.01
C LEU A 184 -18.90 -0.25 -1.35
N VAL A 185 -17.93 -1.18 -1.25
CA VAL A 185 -18.14 -2.60 -1.58
C VAL A 185 -19.03 -3.31 -0.55
N ALA A 186 -19.07 -2.84 0.70
CA ALA A 186 -19.96 -3.37 1.73
C ALA A 186 -21.45 -3.14 1.45
N GLY A 187 -21.83 -2.35 0.44
CA GLY A 187 -23.22 -2.08 0.08
C GLY A 187 -23.88 -1.05 1.00
N VAL A 188 -23.14 -0.08 1.45
CA VAL A 188 -23.67 1.03 2.28
C VAL A 188 -24.57 1.94 1.43
N LYS A 189 -25.72 2.33 1.98
CA LYS A 189 -26.69 3.19 1.28
C LYS A 189 -26.09 4.54 0.90
N GLY A 190 -26.40 5.02 -0.30
CA GLY A 190 -25.82 6.24 -0.89
C GLY A 190 -25.90 7.48 0.01
N ARG A 191 -26.97 7.62 0.83
CA ARG A 191 -27.08 8.70 1.81
C ARG A 191 -25.95 8.73 2.85
N HIS A 192 -25.50 7.55 3.31
CA HIS A 192 -24.41 7.46 4.27
C HIS A 192 -23.06 7.74 3.60
N LEU A 193 -22.90 7.34 2.32
CA LEU A 193 -21.72 7.70 1.52
C LEU A 193 -21.63 9.20 1.32
N PHE A 194 -22.76 9.87 1.05
CA PHE A 194 -22.79 11.32 0.93
C PHE A 194 -22.41 12.02 2.24
N ILE A 195 -22.96 11.55 3.39
CA ILE A 195 -22.61 12.08 4.71
C ILE A 195 -21.11 11.86 5.00
N LEU A 196 -20.57 10.67 4.68
CA LEU A 196 -19.15 10.38 4.87
C LEU A 196 -18.28 11.28 3.98
N GLY A 197 -18.65 11.50 2.73
CA GLY A 197 -17.97 12.44 1.83
C GLY A 197 -17.97 13.88 2.39
N LEU A 198 -19.11 14.34 2.90
CA LEU A 198 -19.23 15.66 3.53
C LEU A 198 -18.35 15.76 4.79
N LEU A 199 -18.36 14.75 5.66
CA LEU A 199 -17.52 14.69 6.86
C LEU A 199 -16.04 14.66 6.50
N LEU A 200 -15.65 13.98 5.42
CA LEU A 200 -14.27 13.94 4.95
C LEU A 200 -13.82 15.32 4.45
N VAL A 201 -14.64 15.99 3.66
CA VAL A 201 -14.35 17.34 3.15
C VAL A 201 -14.28 18.35 4.30
N THR A 202 -15.26 18.35 5.21
CA THR A 202 -15.25 19.26 6.37
C THR A 202 -14.11 18.97 7.32
N GLY A 203 -13.77 17.70 7.52
CA GLY A 203 -12.61 17.30 8.33
C GLY A 203 -11.29 17.74 7.70
N LEU A 204 -11.15 17.60 6.37
CA LEU A 204 -9.97 18.07 5.64
C LEU A 204 -9.81 19.59 5.76
N VAL A 205 -10.88 20.34 5.53
CA VAL A 205 -10.86 21.82 5.70
C VAL A 205 -10.52 22.18 7.14
N GLY A 206 -11.12 21.53 8.13
CA GLY A 206 -10.80 21.79 9.54
C GLY A 206 -9.35 21.48 9.92
N VAL A 207 -8.75 20.44 9.32
CA VAL A 207 -7.32 20.15 9.53
C VAL A 207 -6.42 21.17 8.83
N LEU A 208 -6.80 21.64 7.64
CA LEU A 208 -6.04 22.67 6.91
C LEU A 208 -6.08 24.05 7.60
N GLU A 209 -7.20 24.38 8.26
CA GLU A 209 -7.37 25.63 8.99
C GLU A 209 -6.83 25.57 10.44
N SER A 210 -6.46 24.37 10.92
CA SER A 210 -5.91 24.17 12.27
C SER A 210 -4.40 24.18 12.26
N ASP A 211 -3.77 24.59 13.38
CA ASP A 211 -2.32 24.54 13.59
C ASP A 211 -1.80 23.09 13.81
N VAL A 212 -2.58 22.06 13.44
CA VAL A 212 -2.21 20.63 13.59
C VAL A 212 -1.19 20.21 12.55
N LEU A 213 -1.20 20.83 11.37
CA LEU A 213 -0.23 20.56 10.31
C LEU A 213 1.04 21.36 10.50
N GLU A 214 2.17 20.70 10.40
CA GLU A 214 3.48 21.35 10.32
C GLU A 214 3.58 22.22 9.07
N GLU A 215 4.27 23.35 9.15
CA GLU A 215 4.41 24.33 8.06
C GLU A 215 4.89 23.70 6.74
N TYR A 216 5.79 22.70 6.82
CA TYR A 216 6.27 22.00 5.64
C TYR A 216 5.20 21.13 4.96
N GLN A 217 4.20 20.61 5.71
CA GLN A 217 3.10 19.83 5.16
C GLN A 217 2.11 20.73 4.41
N VAL A 218 1.79 21.87 5.00
CA VAL A 218 0.97 22.90 4.36
C VAL A 218 1.64 23.38 3.08
N ARG A 219 2.94 23.63 3.10
CA ARG A 219 3.71 24.01 1.90
C ARG A 219 3.65 22.95 0.79
N ARG A 220 3.74 21.67 1.12
CA ARG A 220 3.60 20.57 0.12
C ARG A 220 2.22 20.53 -0.55
N LEU A 221 1.18 20.92 0.18
CA LEU A 221 -0.18 21.02 -0.36
C LEU A 221 -0.36 22.29 -1.19
N LEU A 222 0.22 23.41 -0.74
CA LEU A 222 0.15 24.70 -1.43
C LEU A 222 0.88 24.68 -2.78
N VAL A 223 2.01 24.00 -2.89
CA VAL A 223 2.74 23.85 -4.18
C VAL A 223 1.86 23.23 -5.28
N PHE A 224 0.86 22.44 -4.89
CA PHE A 224 -0.10 21.89 -5.85
C PHE A 224 -1.13 22.92 -6.35
N VAL A 225 -1.35 24.01 -5.60
CA VAL A 225 -2.35 25.03 -5.88
C VAL A 225 -1.71 26.34 -6.37
N ASP A 226 -0.47 26.61 -5.98
CA ASP A 226 0.28 27.84 -6.24
C ASP A 226 1.62 27.50 -6.88
N ASP A 227 1.68 27.65 -8.21
CA ASP A 227 2.88 27.37 -9.03
C ASP A 227 4.06 28.32 -8.74
N ASP A 228 3.80 29.48 -8.13
CA ASP A 228 4.81 30.52 -7.85
C ASP A 228 5.55 30.29 -6.53
N ALA A 229 5.17 29.28 -5.74
CA ALA A 229 5.82 28.95 -4.49
C ALA A 229 7.21 28.31 -4.70
N GLU A 230 8.28 29.10 -4.66
CA GLU A 230 9.66 28.61 -4.67
C GLU A 230 9.97 27.81 -3.39
N THR A 231 9.73 26.50 -3.42
CA THR A 231 9.98 25.58 -2.32
C THR A 231 10.79 24.37 -2.78
N THR A 232 11.41 23.66 -1.84
CA THR A 232 12.05 22.38 -2.15
C THR A 232 11.08 21.38 -2.79
N ALA A 233 9.80 21.47 -2.48
CA ALA A 233 8.77 20.59 -3.04
C ALA A 233 8.46 20.94 -4.50
N SER A 234 8.40 22.24 -4.88
CA SER A 234 8.21 22.66 -6.28
C SER A 234 9.42 22.24 -7.14
N TYR A 235 10.64 22.42 -6.64
CA TYR A 235 11.86 21.93 -7.30
C TYR A 235 11.81 20.41 -7.55
N ASN A 236 11.42 19.62 -6.55
CA ASN A 236 11.32 18.17 -6.69
C ASN A 236 10.31 17.75 -7.76
N LEU A 237 9.17 18.45 -7.82
CA LEU A 237 8.12 18.21 -8.80
C LEU A 237 8.58 18.57 -10.21
N GLU A 238 9.20 19.73 -10.37
CA GLU A 238 9.76 20.18 -11.65
C GLU A 238 10.80 19.18 -12.18
N GLN A 239 11.76 18.78 -11.34
CA GLN A 239 12.76 17.78 -11.74
C GLN A 239 12.12 16.42 -12.08
N ALA A 240 11.07 16.01 -11.36
CA ALA A 240 10.32 14.79 -11.69
C ALA A 240 9.65 14.89 -13.07
N GLN A 241 9.00 16.01 -13.38
CA GLN A 241 8.36 16.24 -14.68
C GLN A 241 9.38 16.34 -15.81
N VAL A 242 10.53 16.99 -15.60
CA VAL A 242 11.63 17.04 -16.55
C VAL A 242 12.17 15.62 -16.82
N ALA A 243 12.35 14.79 -15.80
CA ALA A 243 12.77 13.41 -15.95
C ALA A 243 11.79 12.60 -16.82
N ILE A 244 10.49 12.68 -16.53
CA ILE A 244 9.44 12.02 -17.32
C ILE A 244 9.45 12.50 -18.75
N GLY A 245 9.53 13.84 -18.98
CA GLY A 245 9.58 14.44 -20.31
C GLY A 245 10.82 13.99 -21.13
N ASN A 246 11.97 13.88 -20.48
CA ASN A 246 13.20 13.39 -21.10
C ASN A 246 13.11 11.95 -21.62
N GLY A 247 12.24 11.12 -21.02
CA GLY A 247 12.04 9.74 -21.44
C GLY A 247 11.37 9.60 -22.82
N GLY A 248 10.54 10.54 -23.25
CA GLY A 248 9.81 10.46 -24.50
C GLY A 248 9.04 9.14 -24.66
N LEU A 249 8.98 8.60 -25.88
CA LEU A 249 8.24 7.37 -26.15
C LEU A 249 8.96 6.09 -25.69
N THR A 250 10.26 5.98 -25.97
CA THR A 250 11.02 4.72 -25.80
C THR A 250 12.06 4.77 -24.69
N GLY A 251 12.21 5.91 -24.01
CA GLY A 251 13.19 6.12 -22.96
C GLY A 251 14.59 6.45 -23.46
N ARG A 252 15.44 6.84 -22.51
CA ARG A 252 16.88 7.10 -22.73
C ARG A 252 17.70 5.81 -22.76
N GLY A 253 17.11 4.67 -22.39
CA GLY A 253 17.77 3.39 -22.21
C GLY A 253 18.00 3.08 -20.73
N LEU A 254 17.96 1.79 -20.40
CA LEU A 254 18.19 1.31 -19.03
C LEU A 254 19.56 1.79 -18.53
N PHE A 255 19.58 2.34 -17.32
CA PHE A 255 20.75 2.87 -16.65
C PHE A 255 21.39 4.11 -17.30
N GLN A 256 20.68 4.78 -18.23
CA GLN A 256 21.17 5.94 -18.97
C GLN A 256 20.33 7.21 -18.70
N GLY A 257 19.50 7.19 -17.68
CA GLY A 257 18.71 8.37 -17.25
C GLY A 257 19.66 9.50 -16.80
N THR A 258 19.54 10.67 -17.41
CA THR A 258 20.42 11.82 -17.12
C THR A 258 20.04 12.47 -15.78
N GLN A 259 18.75 12.64 -15.51
CA GLN A 259 18.25 13.19 -14.24
C GLN A 259 18.54 12.23 -13.08
N ASN A 260 18.35 10.93 -13.33
CA ASN A 260 18.62 9.86 -12.39
C ASN A 260 20.11 9.81 -12.00
N ASN A 261 21.02 9.75 -12.98
CA ASN A 261 22.47 9.66 -12.74
C ASN A 261 23.05 10.92 -12.09
N SER A 262 22.46 12.09 -12.37
CA SER A 262 22.88 13.36 -11.77
C SER A 262 22.28 13.61 -10.38
N ALA A 263 21.41 12.71 -9.88
CA ALA A 263 20.70 12.82 -8.61
C ALA A 263 19.94 14.14 -8.45
N LEU A 264 19.38 14.65 -9.54
CA LEU A 264 18.64 15.90 -9.54
C LEU A 264 17.21 15.72 -8.96
N VAL A 265 16.66 14.49 -9.01
CA VAL A 265 15.40 14.15 -8.36
C VAL A 265 15.70 13.59 -6.96
N PRO A 266 15.42 14.30 -5.87
CA PRO A 266 15.59 13.76 -4.53
C PRO A 266 14.67 12.57 -4.29
N GLU A 267 15.14 11.60 -3.47
CA GLU A 267 14.36 10.42 -3.07
C GLU A 267 13.77 9.61 -4.25
N GLN A 268 14.45 9.59 -5.38
CA GLN A 268 14.01 8.91 -6.58
C GLN A 268 13.81 7.40 -6.38
N GLN A 269 14.57 6.75 -5.48
CA GLN A 269 14.44 5.33 -5.19
C GLN A 269 13.21 4.97 -4.35
N THR A 270 12.62 5.93 -3.65
CA THR A 270 11.45 5.75 -2.76
C THR A 270 10.20 6.36 -3.37
N ASP A 271 10.08 7.68 -3.31
CA ASP A 271 8.86 8.41 -3.60
C ASP A 271 8.66 8.63 -5.11
N PHE A 272 9.75 8.92 -5.83
CA PHE A 272 9.72 9.26 -7.24
C PHE A 272 10.26 8.13 -8.16
N ILE A 273 10.13 6.86 -7.76
CA ILE A 273 10.65 5.75 -8.57
C ILE A 273 10.01 5.68 -9.97
N PHE A 274 8.76 6.15 -10.11
CA PHE A 274 8.08 6.19 -11.41
C PHE A 274 8.79 7.13 -12.40
N THR A 275 9.46 8.19 -11.94
CA THR A 275 10.26 9.07 -12.81
C THR A 275 11.43 8.33 -13.44
N VAL A 276 12.10 7.45 -12.68
CA VAL A 276 13.20 6.61 -13.17
C VAL A 276 12.69 5.65 -14.25
N VAL A 277 11.53 4.99 -14.00
CA VAL A 277 10.90 4.14 -15.01
C VAL A 277 10.61 4.94 -16.27
N ALA A 278 9.96 6.10 -16.13
CA ALA A 278 9.56 6.92 -17.28
C ALA A 278 10.77 7.50 -18.04
N GLU A 279 11.84 7.96 -17.36
CA GLU A 279 13.03 8.47 -18.02
C GLU A 279 13.76 7.39 -18.79
N GLU A 280 13.96 6.22 -18.18
CA GLU A 280 14.79 5.15 -18.78
C GLU A 280 14.08 4.31 -19.83
N THR A 281 12.78 4.03 -19.62
CA THR A 281 11.99 3.14 -20.50
C THR A 281 10.90 3.87 -21.29
N GLY A 282 10.76 5.19 -21.08
CA GLY A 282 9.81 6.05 -21.76
C GLY A 282 8.35 5.73 -21.47
N PHE A 283 7.46 6.31 -22.27
CA PHE A 283 6.03 6.07 -22.19
C PHE A 283 5.67 4.59 -22.30
N VAL A 284 6.35 3.86 -23.21
CA VAL A 284 6.09 2.43 -23.42
C VAL A 284 6.37 1.62 -22.17
N GLY A 285 7.52 1.84 -21.51
CA GLY A 285 7.86 1.13 -20.28
C GLY A 285 6.95 1.49 -19.11
N GLY A 286 6.62 2.78 -18.96
CA GLY A 286 5.61 3.23 -17.98
C GLY A 286 4.24 2.58 -18.20
N ALA A 287 3.77 2.51 -19.45
CA ALA A 287 2.52 1.87 -19.81
C ALA A 287 2.54 0.35 -19.55
N VAL A 288 3.65 -0.32 -19.83
CA VAL A 288 3.83 -1.75 -19.51
C VAL A 288 3.77 -1.99 -18.00
N LEU A 289 4.49 -1.18 -17.20
CA LEU A 289 4.43 -1.28 -15.73
C LEU A 289 3.01 -1.07 -15.21
N LEU A 290 2.35 0.01 -15.64
CA LEU A 290 0.96 0.29 -15.24
C LEU A 290 -0.01 -0.77 -15.72
N GLY A 291 0.21 -1.36 -16.90
CA GLY A 291 -0.55 -2.50 -17.43
C GLY A 291 -0.41 -3.74 -16.55
N LEU A 292 0.81 -4.10 -16.12
CA LEU A 292 1.06 -5.21 -15.21
C LEU A 292 0.40 -4.99 -13.83
N VAL A 293 0.50 -3.77 -13.30
CA VAL A 293 -0.19 -3.42 -12.04
C VAL A 293 -1.71 -3.40 -12.22
N GLY A 294 -2.22 -2.93 -13.36
CA GLY A 294 -3.64 -3.00 -13.71
C GLY A 294 -4.15 -4.44 -13.76
N LEU A 295 -3.37 -5.37 -14.34
CA LEU A 295 -3.69 -6.79 -14.34
C LEU A 295 -3.65 -7.39 -12.92
N LEU A 296 -2.69 -6.99 -12.08
CA LEU A 296 -2.62 -7.38 -10.67
C LEU A 296 -3.88 -6.91 -9.91
N LEU A 297 -4.25 -5.64 -10.05
CA LEU A 297 -5.46 -5.06 -9.46
C LEU A 297 -6.73 -5.77 -9.96
N PHE A 298 -6.84 -6.00 -11.26
CA PHE A 298 -7.95 -6.75 -11.84
C PHE A 298 -8.04 -8.16 -11.25
N ARG A 299 -6.89 -8.83 -11.05
CA ARG A 299 -6.87 -10.16 -10.45
C ARG A 299 -7.30 -10.15 -8.98
N VAL A 300 -6.83 -9.19 -8.20
CA VAL A 300 -7.27 -8.98 -6.81
C VAL A 300 -8.78 -8.77 -6.73
N TRP A 301 -9.32 -7.88 -7.57
CA TRP A 301 -10.74 -7.61 -7.66
C TRP A 301 -11.55 -8.87 -8.02
N ARG A 302 -11.11 -9.60 -9.06
CA ARG A 302 -11.79 -10.81 -9.50
C ARG A 302 -11.79 -11.92 -8.44
N ILE A 303 -10.72 -12.07 -7.67
CA ILE A 303 -10.67 -12.99 -6.54
C ILE A 303 -11.69 -12.59 -5.47
N GLY A 304 -11.81 -11.30 -5.18
CA GLY A 304 -12.84 -10.78 -4.27
C GLY A 304 -14.25 -11.15 -4.72
N GLN A 305 -14.57 -10.98 -6.02
CA GLN A 305 -15.88 -11.34 -6.58
C GLN A 305 -16.17 -12.85 -6.52
N MET A 306 -15.14 -13.69 -6.50
CA MET A 306 -15.26 -15.14 -6.39
C MET A 306 -15.18 -15.63 -4.93
N ALA A 307 -15.12 -14.74 -3.94
CA ALA A 307 -15.02 -15.12 -2.54
C ALA A 307 -16.31 -15.82 -2.07
N ASP A 308 -16.15 -16.89 -1.30
CA ASP A 308 -17.25 -17.69 -0.74
C ASP A 308 -17.95 -17.00 0.45
N ASP A 309 -17.28 -16.00 1.05
CA ASP A 309 -17.84 -15.25 2.16
C ASP A 309 -17.55 -13.74 2.06
N ARG A 310 -18.40 -12.95 2.73
CA ARG A 310 -18.28 -11.48 2.73
C ARG A 310 -17.00 -10.97 3.36
N PHE A 311 -16.43 -11.70 4.31
CA PHE A 311 -15.16 -11.33 4.90
C PHE A 311 -14.04 -11.37 3.86
N GLY A 312 -13.95 -12.45 3.06
CA GLY A 312 -12.98 -12.57 1.97
C GLY A 312 -13.19 -11.54 0.85
N LEU A 313 -14.45 -11.27 0.48
CA LEU A 313 -14.79 -10.20 -0.46
C LEU A 313 -14.23 -8.85 0.03
N LEU A 314 -14.53 -8.49 1.29
CA LEU A 314 -14.12 -7.20 1.85
C LEU A 314 -12.60 -7.10 2.09
N VAL A 315 -11.93 -8.20 2.45
CA VAL A 315 -10.46 -8.24 2.52
C VAL A 315 -9.87 -7.93 1.15
N SER A 316 -10.37 -8.57 0.09
CA SER A 316 -9.89 -8.32 -1.28
C SER A 316 -10.20 -6.90 -1.75
N ALA A 317 -11.37 -6.36 -1.39
CA ALA A 317 -11.75 -4.97 -1.68
C ALA A 317 -10.84 -3.96 -0.98
N GLY A 318 -10.49 -4.21 0.29
CA GLY A 318 -9.56 -3.36 1.04
C GLY A 318 -8.16 -3.37 0.45
N VAL A 319 -7.64 -4.54 0.07
CA VAL A 319 -6.34 -4.66 -0.61
C VAL A 319 -6.37 -3.99 -1.98
N PHE A 320 -7.43 -4.17 -2.75
CA PHE A 320 -7.63 -3.48 -4.03
C PHE A 320 -7.58 -1.96 -3.87
N SER A 321 -8.36 -1.42 -2.93
CA SER A 321 -8.44 0.03 -2.69
C SER A 321 -7.10 0.60 -2.21
N MET A 322 -6.40 -0.11 -1.33
CA MET A 322 -5.07 0.24 -0.87
C MET A 322 -4.09 0.37 -2.04
N LEU A 323 -3.96 -0.70 -2.83
CA LEU A 323 -3.01 -0.74 -3.95
C LEU A 323 -3.37 0.27 -5.05
N LEU A 324 -4.66 0.38 -5.41
CA LEU A 324 -5.14 1.33 -6.41
C LEU A 324 -4.78 2.76 -6.02
N PHE A 325 -5.08 3.14 -4.77
CA PHE A 325 -4.80 4.49 -4.30
C PHE A 325 -3.30 4.78 -4.24
N GLN A 326 -2.49 3.83 -3.74
CA GLN A 326 -1.04 4.01 -3.68
C GLN A 326 -0.40 4.19 -5.07
N VAL A 327 -0.84 3.39 -6.07
CA VAL A 327 -0.37 3.54 -7.46
C VAL A 327 -0.80 4.88 -8.03
N PHE A 328 -2.08 5.24 -7.89
CA PHE A 328 -2.61 6.51 -8.38
C PHE A 328 -1.87 7.71 -7.75
N GLN A 329 -1.65 7.67 -6.44
CA GLN A 329 -0.96 8.73 -5.73
C GLN A 329 0.52 8.83 -6.14
N SER A 330 1.24 7.71 -6.23
CA SER A 330 2.67 7.70 -6.60
C SER A 330 2.91 8.19 -8.03
N VAL A 331 2.08 7.77 -8.98
CA VAL A 331 2.14 8.28 -10.36
C VAL A 331 1.67 9.73 -10.42
N GLY A 332 0.56 10.05 -9.74
CA GLY A 332 -0.02 11.39 -9.72
C GLY A 332 0.93 12.44 -9.16
N MET A 333 1.64 12.15 -8.07
CA MET A 333 2.62 13.09 -7.53
C MET A 333 3.86 13.26 -8.43
N SER A 334 4.26 12.20 -9.15
CA SER A 334 5.38 12.30 -10.09
C SER A 334 5.03 13.11 -11.33
N THR A 335 3.76 13.14 -11.73
CA THR A 335 3.25 13.89 -12.89
C THR A 335 2.69 15.27 -12.54
N GLY A 336 2.59 15.61 -11.25
CA GLY A 336 2.02 16.89 -10.80
C GLY A 336 0.50 16.93 -10.72
N ILE A 337 -0.20 15.80 -10.89
CA ILE A 337 -1.67 15.71 -10.78
C ILE A 337 -2.13 15.60 -9.31
N MET A 338 -1.24 15.14 -8.42
CA MET A 338 -1.50 14.94 -7.00
C MET A 338 -0.40 15.59 -6.16
N PRO A 339 -0.72 16.05 -4.94
CA PRO A 339 0.29 16.63 -4.04
C PRO A 339 1.35 15.60 -3.64
N ILE A 340 2.55 16.08 -3.30
CA ILE A 340 3.68 15.23 -2.89
C ILE A 340 3.44 14.73 -1.47
N THR A 341 3.07 13.47 -1.31
CA THR A 341 2.73 12.85 -0.03
C THR A 341 3.75 11.82 0.46
N GLY A 342 4.72 11.45 -0.38
CA GLY A 342 5.75 10.46 -0.02
C GLY A 342 5.21 9.02 0.05
N ILE A 343 4.13 8.70 -0.67
CA ILE A 343 3.59 7.34 -0.73
C ILE A 343 4.40 6.50 -1.74
N PRO A 344 5.02 5.40 -1.32
CA PRO A 344 5.81 4.57 -2.21
C PRO A 344 4.94 3.82 -3.22
N PHE A 345 5.44 3.64 -4.45
CA PHE A 345 4.81 2.79 -5.46
C PHE A 345 4.86 1.32 -5.02
N PRO A 346 3.71 0.64 -4.87
CA PRO A 346 3.66 -0.73 -4.36
C PRO A 346 4.53 -1.69 -5.18
N LEU A 347 5.33 -2.52 -4.51
CA LEU A 347 6.26 -3.51 -5.09
C LEU A 347 7.45 -2.92 -5.86
N VAL A 348 7.40 -1.66 -6.30
CA VAL A 348 8.44 -1.04 -7.14
C VAL A 348 9.40 -0.21 -6.31
N SER A 349 8.88 0.70 -5.47
CA SER A 349 9.71 1.58 -4.63
C SER A 349 10.54 0.81 -3.61
N TYR A 350 11.67 1.40 -3.25
CA TYR A 350 12.45 0.97 -2.10
C TYR A 350 11.72 1.29 -0.80
N GLY A 351 11.42 0.26 0.00
CA GLY A 351 10.73 0.44 1.28
C GLY A 351 10.41 -0.89 1.95
N GLY A 352 11.16 -1.25 3.01
CA GLY A 352 11.05 -2.55 3.64
C GLY A 352 9.66 -2.86 4.18
N SER A 353 9.08 -1.94 4.96
CA SER A 353 7.76 -2.14 5.58
C SER A 353 6.63 -2.15 4.55
N SER A 354 6.66 -1.22 3.57
CA SER A 354 5.65 -1.13 2.52
C SER A 354 5.66 -2.35 1.61
N LEU A 355 6.85 -2.80 1.22
CA LEU A 355 7.02 -3.99 0.39
C LEU A 355 6.47 -5.25 1.10
N LEU A 356 6.85 -5.47 2.37
CA LEU A 356 6.34 -6.59 3.16
C LEU A 356 4.83 -6.54 3.33
N THR A 357 4.28 -5.35 3.63
CA THR A 357 2.83 -5.14 3.75
C THR A 357 2.10 -5.52 2.47
N THR A 358 2.64 -5.12 1.31
CA THR A 358 2.05 -5.45 0.02
C THR A 358 2.07 -6.95 -0.25
N PHE A 359 3.19 -7.63 0.00
CA PHE A 359 3.28 -9.09 -0.14
C PHE A 359 2.32 -9.82 0.80
N VAL A 360 2.22 -9.42 2.07
CA VAL A 360 1.26 -9.99 3.03
C VAL A 360 -0.18 -9.78 2.55
N SER A 361 -0.51 -8.59 2.05
CA SER A 361 -1.83 -8.26 1.51
C SER A 361 -2.20 -9.15 0.33
N VAL A 362 -1.28 -9.33 -0.62
CA VAL A 362 -1.47 -10.24 -1.76
C VAL A 362 -1.60 -11.69 -1.28
N GLY A 363 -0.82 -12.11 -0.28
CA GLY A 363 -0.95 -13.43 0.35
C GLY A 363 -2.32 -13.66 0.98
N LEU A 364 -2.91 -12.65 1.62
CA LEU A 364 -4.28 -12.74 2.14
C LEU A 364 -5.31 -12.89 1.02
N VAL A 365 -5.19 -12.15 -0.08
CA VAL A 365 -6.05 -12.32 -1.26
C VAL A 365 -5.88 -13.73 -1.85
N GLN A 366 -4.65 -14.23 -1.96
CA GLN A 366 -4.38 -15.61 -2.36
C GLN A 366 -5.11 -16.61 -1.45
N SER A 367 -5.15 -16.37 -0.14
CA SER A 367 -5.89 -17.22 0.79
C SER A 367 -7.39 -17.22 0.58
N VAL A 368 -7.96 -16.11 0.11
CA VAL A 368 -9.38 -16.02 -0.27
C VAL A 368 -9.66 -16.95 -1.46
N HIS A 369 -8.82 -16.88 -2.49
CA HIS A 369 -8.95 -17.73 -3.67
C HIS A 369 -8.83 -19.22 -3.34
N MET A 370 -7.82 -19.59 -2.54
CA MET A 370 -7.55 -20.99 -2.18
C MET A 370 -8.70 -21.65 -1.39
N ARG A 371 -9.49 -20.86 -0.67
CA ARG A 371 -10.56 -21.35 0.22
C ARG A 371 -11.97 -21.11 -0.30
N ARG A 372 -12.11 -20.70 -1.57
CA ARG A 372 -13.41 -20.39 -2.20
C ARG A 372 -14.38 -21.58 -2.29
N HIS A 373 -13.91 -22.82 -2.12
CA HIS A 373 -14.71 -24.04 -2.22
C HIS A 373 -14.87 -24.78 -0.88
N GLU A 374 -14.36 -24.25 0.23
CA GLU A 374 -14.41 -24.95 1.52
C GLU A 374 -15.83 -25.10 2.09
N ARG A 375 -16.78 -24.23 1.71
CA ARG A 375 -18.17 -24.33 2.16
C ARG A 375 -19.01 -25.28 1.31
N GLN A 376 -18.72 -25.42 0.03
CA GLN A 376 -19.48 -26.31 -0.87
C GLN A 376 -19.36 -27.80 -0.52
N GLY A 377 -18.32 -28.19 0.24
CA GLY A 377 -18.15 -29.56 0.74
C GLY A 377 -18.78 -29.82 2.11
N ARG A 378 -19.51 -28.85 2.70
CA ARG A 378 -20.17 -28.97 4.01
C ARG A 378 -21.70 -28.90 3.94
N ALA A 379 -22.28 -28.69 2.75
CA ALA A 379 -23.69 -28.81 2.45
C ALA A 379 -23.98 -30.17 1.82
#